data_ac92612105f999bee4049e4900f1a952
#
_entry.id   ac92612105f999bee4049e4900f1a952
#
_cell.length_a   1.000
_cell.length_b   1.000
_cell.length_c   1.000
_cell.angle_alpha   90.00
_cell.angle_beta   90.00
_cell.angle_gamma   90.00
#
_symmetry.space_group_name_H-M   'P 1'
#
loop_
_entity.id
_entity.type
_entity.pdbx_description
1 polymer ?
#
loop_
_entity_poly.entity_id
_entity_poly.type
_entity_poly.pdbx_seq_one_letter_code
_entity_poly.pdbx_strand_id
1 'polypeptide(L)'
;MLSKTLLSLLVAGVGLAAITTAWSTAPSDTARSIEHGRYLVTAMGCNDCHTPLKLGPNGPEPDMTRMLSGHPESLVMPPAPQMPAGPWNTAAAATLTAWSGPWGTSFTANLTPDPETGLGKWTAEDFLATVRSGRHLGRGRAILPPMPYQNFVALSDSDIRDVFAYLRSIPAIVNRVPAPLAPAEAR
;
A
#
# COMPACT_ATOMS: atom_id res chain seq x y z
N MET A 1 -60.74 -27.53 70.11
CA MET A 1 -60.28 -28.03 68.82
C MET A 1 -59.54 -26.93 68.09
N LEU A 2 -58.19 -26.98 68.04
CA LEU A 2 -57.36 -25.89 67.56
C LEU A 2 -57.10 -26.12 66.02
N SER A 3 -57.43 -25.12 65.20
CA SER A 3 -57.10 -25.07 63.81
C SER A 3 -55.74 -24.40 63.64
N LYS A 4 -54.78 -25.11 62.97
CA LYS A 4 -53.45 -24.62 62.66
C LYS A 4 -53.47 -24.05 61.25
N THR A 5 -53.35 -22.74 61.11
CA THR A 5 -53.13 -22.04 59.84
C THR A 5 -51.66 -21.98 59.52
N LEU A 6 -51.29 -22.61 58.44
CA LEU A 6 -49.93 -22.57 57.88
C LEU A 6 -49.74 -21.27 57.06
N LEU A 7 -48.76 -20.47 57.45
CA LEU A 7 -48.40 -19.23 56.80
C LEU A 7 -47.25 -19.57 55.84
N SER A 8 -47.48 -19.57 54.49
CA SER A 8 -46.48 -19.80 53.48
C SER A 8 -45.75 -18.48 53.14
N LEU A 9 -44.48 -18.40 53.44
CA LEU A 9 -43.60 -17.28 53.03
C LEU A 9 -43.12 -17.53 51.59
N LEU A 10 -43.57 -16.67 50.68
CA LEU A 10 -43.02 -16.55 49.33
C LEU A 10 -41.75 -15.69 49.38
N VAL A 11 -40.57 -16.28 49.19
CA VAL A 11 -39.32 -15.54 49.00
C VAL A 11 -39.20 -15.20 47.50
N ALA A 12 -39.42 -13.94 47.16
CA ALA A 12 -39.16 -13.42 45.80
C ALA A 12 -37.66 -13.19 45.62
N GLY A 13 -37.02 -14.08 44.89
CA GLY A 13 -35.62 -13.90 44.47
C GLY A 13 -35.50 -12.80 43.42
N VAL A 14 -34.91 -11.66 43.79
CA VAL A 14 -34.50 -10.61 42.83
C VAL A 14 -33.21 -11.06 42.19
N GLY A 15 -33.31 -11.57 40.94
CA GLY A 15 -32.14 -11.86 40.12
C GLY A 15 -31.48 -10.56 39.69
N LEU A 16 -30.27 -10.28 40.21
CA LEU A 16 -29.40 -9.21 39.69
C LEU A 16 -28.85 -9.65 38.32
N ALA A 17 -29.43 -9.13 37.25
CA ALA A 17 -28.82 -9.25 35.91
C ALA A 17 -27.59 -8.36 35.86
N ALA A 18 -26.39 -8.94 35.88
CA ALA A 18 -25.14 -8.25 35.65
C ALA A 18 -25.09 -7.78 34.19
N ILE A 19 -25.33 -6.50 33.95
CA ILE A 19 -25.10 -5.87 32.63
C ILE A 19 -23.59 -5.76 32.45
N THR A 20 -22.97 -6.71 31.74
CA THR A 20 -21.60 -6.59 31.30
C THR A 20 -21.55 -5.57 30.16
N THR A 21 -21.26 -4.32 30.47
CA THR A 21 -20.93 -3.30 29.47
C THR A 21 -19.60 -3.72 28.82
N ALA A 22 -19.66 -4.28 27.60
CA ALA A 22 -18.49 -4.47 26.77
C ALA A 22 -17.91 -3.07 26.44
N TRP A 23 -16.86 -2.69 27.11
CA TRP A 23 -16.12 -1.48 26.79
C TRP A 23 -15.41 -1.72 25.45
N SER A 24 -15.97 -1.14 24.36
CA SER A 24 -15.28 -1.06 23.08
C SER A 24 -14.09 -0.10 23.28
N THR A 25 -12.89 -0.66 23.36
CA THR A 25 -11.67 0.17 23.42
C THR A 25 -11.50 0.88 22.09
N ALA A 26 -11.42 2.21 22.11
CA ALA A 26 -11.11 2.99 20.91
C ALA A 26 -9.76 2.51 20.32
N PRO A 27 -9.62 2.47 18.98
CA PRO A 27 -8.37 2.11 18.33
C PRO A 27 -7.21 2.99 18.83
N SER A 28 -6.02 2.42 18.97
CA SER A 28 -4.80 3.19 19.30
C SER A 28 -4.51 4.20 18.18
N ASP A 29 -3.71 5.23 18.48
CA ASP A 29 -3.26 6.20 17.48
C ASP A 29 -2.56 5.50 16.32
N THR A 30 -1.71 4.52 16.60
CA THR A 30 -1.05 3.70 15.58
C THR A 30 -2.04 2.94 14.70
N ALA A 31 -3.08 2.36 15.28
CA ALA A 31 -4.10 1.64 14.50
C ALA A 31 -4.90 2.60 13.60
N ARG A 32 -5.19 3.83 14.07
CA ARG A 32 -5.83 4.86 13.26
C ARG A 32 -4.94 5.32 12.11
N SER A 33 -3.66 5.56 12.35
CA SER A 33 -2.67 5.90 11.31
C SER A 33 -2.58 4.82 10.23
N ILE A 34 -2.50 3.55 10.63
CA ILE A 34 -2.44 2.43 9.66
C ILE A 34 -3.72 2.37 8.82
N GLU A 35 -4.89 2.51 9.44
CA GLU A 35 -6.18 2.45 8.72
C GLU A 35 -6.35 3.64 7.78
N HIS A 36 -5.98 4.85 8.21
CA HIS A 36 -5.98 6.03 7.35
C HIS A 36 -4.97 5.89 6.20
N GLY A 37 -3.76 5.39 6.48
CA GLY A 37 -2.76 5.08 5.45
C GLY A 37 -3.25 4.04 4.45
N ARG A 38 -3.97 3.00 4.89
CA ARG A 38 -4.61 2.01 4.01
C ARG A 38 -5.63 2.68 3.08
N TYR A 39 -6.48 3.55 3.62
CA TYR A 39 -7.43 4.32 2.84
C TYR A 39 -6.73 5.16 1.77
N LEU A 40 -5.68 5.91 2.14
CA LEU A 40 -4.94 6.76 1.21
C LEU A 40 -4.24 5.95 0.12
N VAL A 41 -3.57 4.84 0.45
CA VAL A 41 -2.92 3.94 -0.51
C VAL A 41 -3.93 3.40 -1.54
N THR A 42 -5.15 3.08 -1.07
CA THR A 42 -6.24 2.63 -1.94
C THR A 42 -6.78 3.77 -2.81
N ALA A 43 -7.11 4.91 -2.20
CA ALA A 43 -7.69 6.06 -2.90
C ALA A 43 -6.75 6.69 -3.94
N MET A 44 -5.44 6.66 -3.68
CA MET A 44 -4.40 7.16 -4.59
C MET A 44 -3.96 6.15 -5.65
N GLY A 45 -4.54 4.94 -5.68
CA GLY A 45 -4.24 3.94 -6.70
C GLY A 45 -2.81 3.38 -6.65
N CYS A 46 -2.16 3.30 -5.49
CA CYS A 46 -0.79 2.78 -5.40
C CYS A 46 -0.68 1.34 -5.93
N ASN A 47 -1.74 0.54 -5.72
CA ASN A 47 -1.81 -0.84 -6.22
C ASN A 47 -1.85 -0.93 -7.75
N ASP A 48 -2.34 0.09 -8.46
CA ASP A 48 -2.54 0.04 -9.92
C ASP A 48 -1.21 -0.12 -10.67
N CYS A 49 -0.12 0.38 -10.07
CA CYS A 49 1.23 0.26 -10.64
C CYS A 49 2.17 -0.60 -9.78
N HIS A 50 2.01 -0.60 -8.44
CA HIS A 50 2.94 -1.29 -7.55
C HIS A 50 2.55 -2.74 -7.24
N THR A 51 1.36 -3.20 -7.65
CA THR A 51 0.95 -4.60 -7.62
C THR A 51 0.93 -5.14 -9.05
N PRO A 52 1.77 -6.12 -9.41
CA PRO A 52 1.81 -6.62 -10.79
C PRO A 52 0.47 -7.24 -11.18
N LEU A 53 0.04 -7.01 -12.42
CA LEU A 53 -1.08 -7.75 -12.98
C LEU A 53 -0.65 -9.16 -13.38
N LYS A 54 -1.54 -10.12 -13.21
CA LYS A 54 -1.49 -11.48 -13.76
C LYS A 54 -2.72 -11.74 -14.62
N LEU A 55 -2.64 -12.77 -15.47
CA LEU A 55 -3.81 -13.21 -16.22
C LEU A 55 -4.71 -14.06 -15.31
N GLY A 56 -5.92 -13.58 -15.07
CA GLY A 56 -6.97 -14.28 -14.34
C GLY A 56 -8.06 -14.82 -15.28
N PRO A 57 -9.10 -15.47 -14.74
CA PRO A 57 -10.17 -16.08 -15.51
C PRO A 57 -10.95 -15.09 -16.40
N ASN A 58 -11.03 -13.83 -15.97
CA ASN A 58 -11.81 -12.78 -16.64
C ASN A 58 -10.92 -11.71 -17.30
N GLY A 59 -9.61 -11.97 -17.44
CA GLY A 59 -8.63 -11.01 -17.96
C GLY A 59 -7.58 -10.62 -16.94
N PRO A 60 -6.80 -9.54 -17.19
CA PRO A 60 -5.79 -9.06 -16.28
C PRO A 60 -6.42 -8.65 -14.93
N GLU A 61 -5.81 -9.13 -13.84
CA GLU A 61 -6.21 -8.82 -12.47
C GLU A 61 -4.98 -8.59 -11.58
N PRO A 62 -5.06 -7.80 -10.50
CA PRO A 62 -3.94 -7.63 -9.58
C PRO A 62 -3.53 -8.96 -8.93
N ASP A 63 -2.24 -9.27 -8.95
CA ASP A 63 -1.70 -10.38 -8.16
C ASP A 63 -1.54 -9.99 -6.70
N MET A 64 -2.59 -10.20 -5.91
CA MET A 64 -2.61 -9.82 -4.49
C MET A 64 -1.62 -10.62 -3.64
N THR A 65 -1.06 -11.73 -4.15
CA THR A 65 0.04 -12.43 -3.45
C THR A 65 1.35 -11.64 -3.53
N ARG A 66 1.40 -10.66 -4.43
CA ARG A 66 2.52 -9.74 -4.66
C ARG A 66 2.13 -8.27 -4.45
N MET A 67 1.13 -8.04 -3.61
CA MET A 67 0.60 -6.70 -3.34
C MET A 67 1.72 -5.71 -3.00
N LEU A 68 1.79 -4.61 -3.73
CA LEU A 68 2.75 -3.52 -3.56
C LEU A 68 4.24 -3.92 -3.66
N SER A 69 4.56 -5.10 -4.22
CA SER A 69 5.95 -5.56 -4.36
C SER A 69 6.69 -4.97 -5.56
N GLY A 70 6.01 -4.23 -6.44
CA GLY A 70 6.61 -3.62 -7.62
C GLY A 70 6.85 -4.59 -8.77
N HIS A 71 7.75 -4.21 -9.68
CA HIS A 71 8.08 -5.02 -10.85
C HIS A 71 8.70 -6.36 -10.45
N PRO A 72 8.16 -7.51 -10.92
CA PRO A 72 8.68 -8.82 -10.55
C PRO A 72 10.15 -9.01 -10.96
N GLU A 73 11.02 -9.37 -10.01
CA GLU A 73 12.44 -9.64 -10.24
C GLU A 73 12.66 -10.69 -11.33
N SER A 74 11.79 -11.70 -11.40
CA SER A 74 11.86 -12.78 -12.39
C SER A 74 11.42 -12.38 -13.81
N LEU A 75 10.78 -11.21 -13.97
CA LEU A 75 10.33 -10.72 -15.27
C LEU A 75 11.41 -9.82 -15.90
N VAL A 76 12.29 -10.43 -16.68
CA VAL A 76 13.29 -9.69 -17.44
C VAL A 76 12.61 -9.07 -18.67
N MET A 77 12.59 -7.74 -18.73
CA MET A 77 11.99 -7.04 -19.86
C MET A 77 12.90 -7.07 -21.10
N PRO A 78 12.35 -7.36 -22.28
CA PRO A 78 13.07 -7.15 -23.54
C PRO A 78 13.31 -5.64 -23.75
N PRO A 79 14.14 -5.23 -24.72
CA PRO A 79 14.24 -3.84 -25.13
C PRO A 79 12.85 -3.24 -25.37
N ALA A 80 12.66 -2.02 -24.89
CA ALA A 80 11.39 -1.33 -25.07
C ALA A 80 11.03 -1.16 -26.57
N PRO A 81 9.75 -1.26 -26.93
CA PRO A 81 9.33 -1.07 -28.30
C PRO A 81 9.67 0.35 -28.78
N GLN A 82 10.16 0.47 -30.01
CA GLN A 82 10.35 1.78 -30.64
C GLN A 82 8.98 2.37 -30.97
N MET A 83 8.68 3.52 -30.42
CA MET A 83 7.44 4.23 -30.73
C MET A 83 7.59 4.96 -32.08
N PRO A 84 6.64 4.80 -33.01
CA PRO A 84 6.66 5.56 -34.25
C PRO A 84 6.48 7.05 -34.00
N ALA A 85 6.91 7.89 -34.93
CA ALA A 85 6.62 9.32 -34.86
C ALA A 85 5.11 9.56 -34.80
N GLY A 86 4.65 10.32 -33.78
CA GLY A 86 3.23 10.54 -33.57
C GLY A 86 2.94 10.98 -32.13
N PRO A 87 1.65 11.03 -31.76
CA PRO A 87 1.24 11.49 -30.43
C PRO A 87 1.49 10.45 -29.34
N TRP A 88 1.73 9.18 -29.69
CA TRP A 88 2.03 8.10 -28.74
C TRP A 88 3.52 8.08 -28.42
N ASN A 89 3.88 8.24 -27.15
CA ASN A 89 5.27 8.29 -26.71
C ASN A 89 5.59 7.40 -25.52
N THR A 90 4.64 6.56 -25.08
CA THR A 90 4.80 5.72 -23.89
C THR A 90 4.26 4.33 -24.13
N ALA A 91 5.00 3.33 -23.70
CA ALA A 91 4.58 1.93 -23.67
C ALA A 91 4.59 1.41 -22.22
N ALA A 92 3.67 0.50 -21.91
CA ALA A 92 3.58 -0.16 -20.63
C ALA A 92 3.69 -1.68 -20.81
N ALA A 93 4.33 -2.35 -19.84
CA ALA A 93 4.29 -3.81 -19.75
C ALA A 93 2.88 -4.29 -19.40
N ALA A 94 2.54 -5.51 -19.81
CA ALA A 94 1.23 -6.12 -19.48
C ALA A 94 0.97 -6.24 -17.96
N THR A 95 2.04 -6.28 -17.17
CA THR A 95 1.97 -6.27 -15.70
C THR A 95 1.70 -4.89 -15.10
N LEU A 96 1.72 -3.82 -15.90
CA LEU A 96 1.68 -2.41 -15.48
C LEU A 96 2.78 -2.03 -14.46
N THR A 97 3.90 -2.73 -14.46
CA THR A 97 5.02 -2.49 -13.54
C THR A 97 6.32 -2.05 -14.22
N ALA A 98 6.36 -2.00 -15.55
CA ALA A 98 7.45 -1.42 -16.33
C ALA A 98 6.87 -0.48 -17.38
N TRP A 99 7.50 0.70 -17.53
CA TRP A 99 7.03 1.78 -18.39
C TRP A 99 8.18 2.38 -19.16
N SER A 100 8.01 2.54 -20.46
CA SER A 100 9.04 3.13 -21.31
C SER A 100 8.52 4.38 -22.03
N GLY A 101 9.37 5.39 -22.12
CA GLY A 101 9.05 6.67 -22.75
C GLY A 101 10.31 7.51 -22.97
N PRO A 102 10.17 8.83 -23.19
CA PRO A 102 11.33 9.73 -23.41
C PRO A 102 12.35 9.73 -22.25
N TRP A 103 11.97 9.29 -21.07
CA TRP A 103 12.86 9.16 -19.89
C TRP A 103 13.65 7.84 -19.85
N GLY A 104 13.47 6.95 -20.81
CA GLY A 104 13.98 5.58 -20.77
C GLY A 104 12.96 4.59 -20.26
N THR A 105 13.39 3.58 -19.51
CA THR A 105 12.48 2.59 -18.89
C THR A 105 12.54 2.69 -17.38
N SER A 106 11.38 2.88 -16.76
CA SER A 106 11.19 2.85 -15.30
C SER A 106 10.51 1.56 -14.87
N PHE A 107 10.84 1.11 -13.66
CA PHE A 107 10.23 -0.04 -13.01
C PHE A 107 9.62 0.41 -11.68
N THR A 108 8.42 -0.08 -11.37
CA THR A 108 7.73 0.29 -10.14
C THR A 108 8.42 -0.34 -8.94
N ALA A 109 8.66 0.46 -7.91
CA ALA A 109 9.42 0.06 -6.73
C ALA A 109 8.65 -0.94 -5.84
N ASN A 110 9.41 -1.75 -5.08
CA ASN A 110 8.88 -2.56 -3.99
C ASN A 110 8.58 -1.64 -2.80
N LEU A 111 7.29 -1.47 -2.48
CA LEU A 111 6.81 -0.67 -1.36
C LEU A 111 6.56 -1.50 -0.09
N THR A 112 6.81 -2.81 -0.11
CA THR A 112 6.67 -3.66 1.07
C THR A 112 7.81 -3.41 2.07
N PRO A 113 7.64 -3.77 3.35
CA PRO A 113 8.65 -3.53 4.37
C PRO A 113 9.81 -4.55 4.37
N ASP A 114 10.14 -5.10 3.20
CA ASP A 114 11.34 -5.94 3.08
C ASP A 114 12.61 -5.10 3.32
N PRO A 115 13.53 -5.53 4.20
CA PRO A 115 14.68 -4.72 4.58
C PRO A 115 15.75 -4.59 3.50
N GLU A 116 15.80 -5.53 2.54
CA GLU A 116 16.85 -5.54 1.50
C GLU A 116 16.38 -5.04 0.15
N THR A 117 15.09 -5.20 -0.14
CA THR A 117 14.56 -4.92 -1.48
C THR A 117 13.40 -3.91 -1.48
N GLY A 118 12.88 -3.54 -0.30
CA GLY A 118 11.75 -2.64 -0.14
C GLY A 118 12.02 -1.49 0.83
N LEU A 119 10.99 -1.09 1.58
CA LEU A 119 11.04 0.06 2.50
C LEU A 119 11.49 -0.32 3.93
N GLY A 120 11.94 -1.55 4.17
CA GLY A 120 12.20 -2.06 5.53
C GLY A 120 13.23 -1.28 6.32
N LYS A 121 14.21 -0.67 5.68
CA LYS A 121 15.26 0.16 6.33
C LYS A 121 14.96 1.67 6.29
N TRP A 122 13.84 2.08 5.66
CA TRP A 122 13.47 3.47 5.58
C TRP A 122 12.83 3.97 6.87
N THR A 123 13.04 5.23 7.16
CA THR A 123 12.31 5.96 8.18
C THR A 123 11.11 6.69 7.57
N ALA A 124 10.17 7.14 8.40
CA ALA A 124 9.07 7.98 7.95
C ALA A 124 9.56 9.29 7.30
N GLU A 125 10.68 9.83 7.80
CA GLU A 125 11.29 11.04 7.26
C GLU A 125 11.93 10.81 5.88
N ASP A 126 12.55 9.65 5.64
CA ASP A 126 13.07 9.29 4.32
C ASP A 126 11.94 9.19 3.29
N PHE A 127 10.81 8.58 3.70
CA PHE A 127 9.63 8.47 2.84
C PHE A 127 9.01 9.84 2.56
N LEU A 128 8.82 10.66 3.59
CA LEU A 128 8.33 12.04 3.47
C LEU A 128 9.23 12.87 2.53
N ALA A 129 10.55 12.85 2.76
CA ALA A 129 11.52 13.56 1.94
C ALA A 129 11.48 13.09 0.47
N THR A 130 11.27 11.78 0.24
CA THR A 130 11.12 11.20 -1.11
C THR A 130 9.91 11.78 -1.82
N VAL A 131 8.74 11.79 -1.17
CA VAL A 131 7.51 12.33 -1.75
C VAL A 131 7.63 13.83 -2.02
N ARG A 132 8.19 14.61 -1.07
CA ARG A 132 8.32 16.07 -1.17
C ARG A 132 9.28 16.51 -2.27
N SER A 133 10.40 15.81 -2.43
CA SER A 133 11.43 16.19 -3.39
C SER A 133 11.30 15.49 -4.75
N GLY A 134 10.52 14.42 -4.86
CA GLY A 134 10.52 13.56 -6.05
C GLY A 134 11.84 12.84 -6.27
N ARG A 135 12.61 12.60 -5.20
CA ARG A 135 13.93 11.94 -5.25
C ARG A 135 14.01 10.80 -4.24
N HIS A 136 14.61 9.69 -4.65
CA HIS A 136 14.88 8.56 -3.76
C HIS A 136 15.62 9.02 -2.49
N LEU A 137 15.08 8.70 -1.31
CA LEU A 137 15.60 9.15 0.00
C LEU A 137 15.79 10.69 0.10
N GLY A 138 14.97 11.45 -0.63
CA GLY A 138 15.01 12.92 -0.64
C GLY A 138 16.17 13.55 -1.43
N ARG A 139 17.19 12.79 -1.82
CA ARG A 139 18.44 13.32 -2.40
C ARG A 139 19.04 12.49 -3.56
N GLY A 140 18.62 11.26 -3.71
CA GLY A 140 19.11 10.34 -4.74
C GLY A 140 18.58 10.62 -6.16
N ARG A 141 18.47 9.58 -6.98
CA ARG A 141 17.92 9.69 -8.33
C ARG A 141 16.50 10.26 -8.31
N ALA A 142 16.12 10.96 -9.36
CA ALA A 142 14.74 11.42 -9.53
C ALA A 142 13.78 10.22 -9.67
N ILE A 143 12.56 10.40 -9.18
CA ILE A 143 11.44 9.51 -9.46
C ILE A 143 11.02 9.74 -10.91
N LEU A 144 10.93 8.66 -11.67
CA LEU A 144 10.63 8.72 -13.10
C LEU A 144 9.13 8.55 -13.36
N PRO A 145 8.63 9.06 -14.49
CA PRO A 145 7.28 8.75 -14.94
C PRO A 145 7.06 7.23 -15.07
N PRO A 146 5.81 6.76 -14.91
CA PRO A 146 4.59 7.52 -14.74
C PRO A 146 4.24 7.87 -13.28
N MET A 147 5.12 7.63 -12.29
CA MET A 147 4.83 7.90 -10.88
C MET A 147 4.39 9.36 -10.67
N PRO A 148 3.12 9.64 -10.32
CA PRO A 148 2.60 10.98 -10.23
C PRO A 148 2.88 11.60 -8.84
N TYR A 149 4.13 11.57 -8.38
CA TYR A 149 4.49 12.02 -7.02
C TYR A 149 4.08 13.48 -6.77
N GLN A 150 3.99 14.31 -7.82
CA GLN A 150 3.55 15.69 -7.72
C GLN A 150 2.14 15.81 -7.14
N ASN A 151 1.26 14.84 -7.41
CA ASN A 151 -0.10 14.82 -6.85
C ASN A 151 -0.06 14.56 -5.35
N PHE A 152 0.94 13.83 -4.86
CA PHE A 152 1.08 13.49 -3.44
C PHE A 152 1.73 14.61 -2.62
N VAL A 153 2.36 15.58 -3.27
CA VAL A 153 2.88 16.81 -2.60
C VAL A 153 1.75 17.60 -1.95
N ALA A 154 0.51 17.47 -2.44
CA ALA A 154 -0.67 18.13 -1.85
C ALA A 154 -1.14 17.50 -0.53
N LEU A 155 -0.73 16.28 -0.21
CA LEU A 155 -1.04 15.64 1.06
C LEU A 155 -0.33 16.35 2.23
N SER A 156 -0.94 16.32 3.42
CA SER A 156 -0.26 16.76 4.63
C SER A 156 0.91 15.83 4.98
N ASP A 157 1.84 16.31 5.81
CA ASP A 157 2.93 15.46 6.31
C ASP A 157 2.41 14.28 7.16
N SER A 158 1.30 14.49 7.89
CA SER A 158 0.63 13.41 8.62
C SER A 158 0.08 12.33 7.69
N ASP A 159 -0.58 12.72 6.58
CA ASP A 159 -1.09 11.77 5.60
C ASP A 159 0.03 10.91 5.00
N ILE A 160 1.15 11.55 4.64
CA ILE A 160 2.31 10.83 4.09
C ILE A 160 2.92 9.86 5.12
N ARG A 161 2.98 10.26 6.41
CA ARG A 161 3.41 9.36 7.49
C ARG A 161 2.44 8.22 7.72
N ASP A 162 1.13 8.45 7.61
CA ASP A 162 0.11 7.42 7.73
C ASP A 162 0.20 6.41 6.57
N VAL A 163 0.42 6.89 5.33
CA VAL A 163 0.75 6.02 4.18
C VAL A 163 1.95 5.13 4.51
N PHE A 164 3.04 5.71 5.02
CA PHE A 164 4.22 4.94 5.40
C PHE A 164 3.94 3.95 6.53
N ALA A 165 3.15 4.33 7.55
CA ALA A 165 2.74 3.43 8.64
C ALA A 165 2.00 2.20 8.10
N TYR A 166 1.09 2.39 7.14
CA TYR A 166 0.42 1.27 6.48
C TYR A 166 1.39 0.40 5.68
N LEU A 167 2.27 1.00 4.87
CA LEU A 167 3.27 0.25 4.08
C LEU A 167 4.22 -0.56 4.97
N ARG A 168 4.46 -0.10 6.19
CA ARG A 168 5.24 -0.81 7.20
C ARG A 168 4.48 -1.94 7.89
N SER A 169 3.15 -1.95 7.81
CA SER A 169 2.28 -2.92 8.48
C SER A 169 1.90 -4.13 7.61
N ILE A 170 2.11 -4.06 6.30
CA ILE A 170 1.81 -5.15 5.38
C ILE A 170 2.92 -6.22 5.36
N PRO A 171 2.66 -7.45 4.84
CA PRO A 171 3.69 -8.47 4.71
C PRO A 171 4.87 -8.02 3.86
N ALA A 172 6.08 -8.33 4.32
CA ALA A 172 7.30 -8.11 3.54
C ALA A 172 7.39 -9.11 2.39
N ILE A 173 7.77 -8.63 1.20
CA ILE A 173 7.98 -9.46 0.01
C ILE A 173 9.37 -9.17 -0.52
N VAL A 174 10.23 -10.18 -0.56
CA VAL A 174 11.55 -10.10 -1.17
C VAL A 174 11.35 -10.01 -2.68
N ASN A 175 11.70 -8.87 -3.26
CA ASN A 175 11.59 -8.62 -4.70
C ASN A 175 12.54 -7.48 -5.12
N ARG A 176 13.65 -7.82 -5.74
CA ARG A 176 14.67 -6.86 -6.17
C ARG A 176 14.29 -6.26 -7.53
N VAL A 177 13.69 -5.09 -7.48
CA VAL A 177 13.31 -4.36 -8.70
C VAL A 177 14.57 -3.88 -9.45
N PRO A 178 14.64 -4.04 -10.78
CA PRO A 178 15.76 -3.55 -11.57
C PRO A 178 15.95 -2.03 -11.50
N ALA A 179 17.18 -1.57 -11.70
CA ALA A 179 17.44 -0.15 -11.88
C ALA A 179 16.80 0.36 -13.17
N PRO A 180 16.33 1.62 -13.23
CA PRO A 180 15.84 2.22 -14.46
C PRO A 180 16.89 2.21 -15.56
N LEU A 181 16.43 2.06 -16.80
CA LEU A 181 17.29 2.12 -18.00
C LEU A 181 17.23 3.52 -18.61
N ALA A 182 18.39 4.03 -19.03
CA ALA A 182 18.46 5.30 -19.77
C ALA A 182 17.68 5.21 -21.10
N PRO A 183 17.24 6.36 -21.67
CA PRO A 183 16.71 6.39 -23.02
C PRO A 183 17.68 5.74 -24.01
N ALA A 184 17.14 4.98 -24.99
CA ALA A 184 17.96 4.54 -26.10
C ALA A 184 18.48 5.79 -26.84
N GLU A 185 19.77 5.81 -27.19
CA GLU A 185 20.31 6.89 -28.00
C GLU A 185 19.52 6.98 -29.32
N ALA A 186 19.10 8.20 -29.66
CA ALA A 186 18.46 8.46 -30.95
C ALA A 186 19.48 8.10 -32.05
N ARG A 187 19.17 7.07 -32.82
CA ARG A 187 19.95 6.70 -34.02
C ARG A 187 19.51 7.51 -35.23
#